data_511421e2a3e94b25309c3976832104c1
#
_entry.id   511421e2a3e94b25309c3976832104c1
#
_cell.length_a   1.000
_cell.length_b   1.000
_cell.length_c   1.000
_cell.angle_alpha   90.00
_cell.angle_beta   90.00
_cell.angle_gamma   90.00
#
_symmetry.space_group_name_H-M   'P 1'
#
loop_
_entity.id
_entity.type
_entity.pdbx_description
1 polymer ?
#
loop_
_entity_poly.entity_id
_entity_poly.type
_entity_poly.pdbx_seq_one_letter_code
_entity_poly.pdbx_strand_id
1 'polypeptide(L)'
;MRRSTYDVRDKVVLITGAGQGIGLALARRLHAQHAHVALIDVNDAALAQASRTLAGDRVFTATADVTDRSAMAEVVARVIAHHGRLDVVVANAGVTPAPATIRTMDLADYDRVVAINQTGVLNTVRPALEAVIDSGGHVVVVASCAAFSPGVGGAAYMSSKAAAEQIGRALKLELAPHGATAGVAYFGFVDTPLATATLDDDPTGRRLNELLGWPLNHRISADAAAASIANGIADRAGATIAPARWLPYSLFRGVINAAVDRVLARDRRVHEMIRDLEARQESAR
;
A
#
# COMPACT_ATOMS: atom_id res chain seq x y z
N MET A 1 -10.46 -6.23 30.06
CA MET A 1 -10.81 -7.35 29.16
C MET A 1 -9.69 -7.46 28.12
N ARG A 2 -8.97 -8.60 28.01
CA ARG A 2 -8.09 -8.86 26.88
C ARG A 2 -8.96 -8.95 25.63
N ARG A 3 -8.76 -8.09 24.63
CA ARG A 3 -9.37 -8.29 23.31
C ARG A 3 -8.87 -9.64 22.79
N SER A 4 -9.79 -10.52 22.39
CA SER A 4 -9.41 -11.74 21.69
C SER A 4 -8.71 -11.32 20.40
N THR A 5 -7.47 -11.72 20.20
CA THR A 5 -6.74 -11.49 18.97
C THR A 5 -7.38 -12.33 17.86
N TYR A 6 -7.50 -11.75 16.66
CA TYR A 6 -7.97 -12.50 15.48
C TYR A 6 -6.86 -13.42 15.00
N ASP A 7 -7.05 -14.73 15.22
CA ASP A 7 -6.10 -15.75 14.78
C ASP A 7 -6.26 -15.99 13.27
N VAL A 8 -5.15 -15.92 12.55
CA VAL A 8 -5.12 -16.16 11.09
C VAL A 8 -4.89 -17.63 10.73
N ARG A 9 -4.70 -18.51 11.70
CA ARG A 9 -4.57 -19.96 11.48
C ARG A 9 -5.79 -20.49 10.74
N ASP A 10 -5.53 -21.25 9.67
CA ASP A 10 -6.54 -21.82 8.77
C ASP A 10 -7.48 -20.78 8.11
N LYS A 11 -7.10 -19.48 8.15
CA LYS A 11 -7.79 -18.41 7.46
C LYS A 11 -7.21 -18.20 6.07
N VAL A 12 -8.06 -17.79 5.15
CA VAL A 12 -7.66 -17.47 3.77
C VAL A 12 -7.39 -15.98 3.65
N VAL A 13 -6.17 -15.63 3.24
CA VAL A 13 -5.70 -14.25 3.09
C VAL A 13 -5.30 -13.99 1.65
N LEU A 14 -5.99 -13.09 0.96
CA LEU A 14 -5.66 -12.63 -0.38
C LEU A 14 -4.78 -11.37 -0.28
N ILE A 15 -3.65 -11.35 -1.00
CA ILE A 15 -2.69 -10.24 -1.01
C ILE A 15 -2.36 -9.87 -2.45
N THR A 16 -2.62 -8.62 -2.85
CA THR A 16 -2.20 -8.11 -4.16
C THR A 16 -0.81 -7.47 -4.08
N GLY A 17 -0.06 -7.49 -5.20
CA GLY A 17 1.35 -7.07 -5.20
C GLY A 17 2.22 -8.00 -4.33
N ALA A 18 1.92 -9.30 -4.35
CA ALA A 18 2.51 -10.31 -3.47
C ALA A 18 3.79 -10.94 -4.02
N GLY A 19 4.22 -10.59 -5.24
CA GLY A 19 5.44 -11.12 -5.85
C GLY A 19 6.73 -10.58 -5.22
N GLN A 20 6.67 -9.43 -4.54
CA GLN A 20 7.85 -8.79 -3.95
C GLN A 20 7.52 -7.86 -2.78
N GLY A 21 8.54 -7.26 -2.18
CA GLY A 21 8.42 -6.19 -1.18
C GLY A 21 7.54 -6.56 0.02
N ILE A 22 6.67 -5.62 0.42
CA ILE A 22 5.81 -5.77 1.61
C ILE A 22 4.82 -6.93 1.42
N GLY A 23 4.23 -7.08 0.22
CA GLY A 23 3.24 -8.15 -0.04
C GLY A 23 3.83 -9.55 0.14
N LEU A 24 5.02 -9.79 -0.41
CA LEU A 24 5.73 -11.07 -0.25
C LEU A 24 6.16 -11.31 1.21
N ALA A 25 6.69 -10.29 1.89
CA ALA A 25 7.07 -10.39 3.29
C ALA A 25 5.85 -10.71 4.18
N LEU A 26 4.70 -10.10 3.90
CA LEU A 26 3.45 -10.40 4.59
C LEU A 26 2.96 -11.82 4.32
N ALA A 27 3.00 -12.26 3.07
CA ALA A 27 2.63 -13.63 2.71
C ALA A 27 3.47 -14.66 3.47
N ARG A 28 4.80 -14.48 3.52
CA ARG A 28 5.70 -15.34 4.31
C ARG A 28 5.33 -15.40 5.77
N ARG A 29 5.07 -14.24 6.36
CA ARG A 29 4.72 -14.14 7.79
C ARG A 29 3.39 -14.82 8.11
N LEU A 30 2.35 -14.59 7.32
CA LEU A 30 1.03 -15.18 7.55
C LEU A 30 1.04 -16.69 7.26
N HIS A 31 1.75 -17.13 6.22
CA HIS A 31 1.95 -18.55 5.93
C HIS A 31 2.65 -19.28 7.09
N ALA A 32 3.68 -18.66 7.70
CA ALA A 32 4.34 -19.18 8.90
C ALA A 32 3.41 -19.23 10.12
N GLN A 33 2.35 -18.45 10.15
CA GLN A 33 1.27 -18.48 11.14
C GLN A 33 0.15 -19.46 10.77
N HIS A 34 0.38 -20.33 9.79
CA HIS A 34 -0.55 -21.32 9.29
C HIS A 34 -1.78 -20.78 8.55
N ALA A 35 -1.73 -19.55 8.01
CA ALA A 35 -2.75 -19.07 7.09
C ALA A 35 -2.61 -19.71 5.70
N HIS A 36 -3.73 -19.83 4.98
CA HIS A 36 -3.75 -20.04 3.54
C HIS A 36 -3.56 -18.69 2.86
N VAL A 37 -2.54 -18.55 1.99
CA VAL A 37 -2.22 -17.30 1.34
C VAL A 37 -2.48 -17.38 -0.16
N ALA A 38 -3.29 -16.46 -0.66
CA ALA A 38 -3.52 -16.24 -2.09
C ALA A 38 -2.70 -15.04 -2.55
N LEU A 39 -1.65 -15.31 -3.31
CA LEU A 39 -0.71 -14.33 -3.84
C LEU A 39 -1.15 -13.89 -5.22
N ILE A 40 -1.42 -12.61 -5.38
CA ILE A 40 -1.83 -12.02 -6.65
C ILE A 40 -0.80 -10.96 -7.06
N ASP A 41 -0.29 -11.07 -8.27
CA ASP A 41 0.64 -10.09 -8.86
C ASP A 41 0.49 -10.08 -10.38
N VAL A 42 0.90 -9.01 -11.03
CA VAL A 42 0.99 -8.94 -12.49
C VAL A 42 2.24 -9.68 -13.02
N ASN A 43 3.24 -9.88 -12.17
CA ASN A 43 4.51 -10.52 -12.52
C ASN A 43 4.46 -12.03 -12.20
N ASP A 44 4.19 -12.83 -13.20
CA ASP A 44 4.13 -14.30 -13.10
C ASP A 44 5.45 -14.93 -12.60
N ALA A 45 6.59 -14.44 -13.08
CA ALA A 45 7.89 -14.96 -12.65
C ALA A 45 8.15 -14.71 -11.14
N ALA A 46 7.75 -13.54 -10.65
CA ALA A 46 7.85 -13.20 -9.22
C ALA A 46 6.91 -14.09 -8.38
N LEU A 47 5.67 -14.33 -8.84
CA LEU A 47 4.74 -15.27 -8.19
C LEU A 47 5.28 -16.70 -8.15
N ALA A 48 5.82 -17.18 -9.25
CA ALA A 48 6.42 -18.52 -9.31
C ALA A 48 7.60 -18.65 -8.32
N GLN A 49 8.43 -17.61 -8.19
CA GLN A 49 9.52 -17.60 -7.20
C GLN A 49 8.98 -17.54 -5.76
N ALA A 50 7.97 -16.72 -5.49
CA ALA A 50 7.32 -16.62 -4.19
C ALA A 50 6.70 -17.96 -3.77
N SER A 51 5.97 -18.61 -4.66
CA SER A 51 5.36 -19.92 -4.44
C SER A 51 6.39 -20.99 -4.10
N ARG A 52 7.52 -21.06 -4.84
CA ARG A 52 8.61 -22.01 -4.52
C ARG A 52 9.21 -21.78 -3.13
N THR A 53 9.30 -20.50 -2.71
CA THR A 53 9.88 -20.15 -1.40
C THR A 53 8.96 -20.51 -0.24
N LEU A 54 7.64 -20.34 -0.43
CA LEU A 54 6.66 -20.61 0.60
C LEU A 54 6.34 -22.11 0.74
N ALA A 55 6.40 -22.83 -0.36
CA ALA A 55 6.11 -24.27 -0.48
C ALA A 55 4.87 -24.77 0.28
N GLY A 56 4.21 -25.81 -0.26
CA GLY A 56 3.08 -26.46 0.41
C GLY A 56 1.71 -26.12 -0.16
N ASP A 57 0.70 -26.78 0.36
CA ASP A 57 -0.70 -26.75 -0.09
C ASP A 57 -1.49 -25.51 0.34
N ARG A 58 -0.92 -24.70 1.23
CA ARG A 58 -1.54 -23.46 1.71
C ARG A 58 -1.19 -22.22 0.88
N VAL A 59 -0.65 -22.39 -0.32
CA VAL A 59 -0.27 -21.31 -1.21
C VAL A 59 -1.05 -21.41 -2.52
N PHE A 60 -1.88 -20.40 -2.78
CA PHE A 60 -2.54 -20.20 -4.06
C PHE A 60 -1.88 -19.03 -4.79
N THR A 61 -1.68 -19.12 -6.10
CA THR A 61 -1.15 -18.04 -6.91
C THR A 61 -2.03 -17.76 -8.12
N ALA A 62 -2.19 -16.49 -8.48
CA ALA A 62 -2.83 -16.10 -9.73
C ALA A 62 -2.22 -14.81 -10.27
N THR A 63 -1.88 -14.83 -11.55
CA THR A 63 -1.42 -13.65 -12.26
C THR A 63 -2.63 -12.81 -12.65
N ALA A 64 -2.67 -11.54 -12.21
CA ALA A 64 -3.70 -10.59 -12.59
C ALA A 64 -3.19 -9.14 -12.42
N ASP A 65 -3.67 -8.27 -13.30
CA ASP A 65 -3.51 -6.83 -13.17
C ASP A 65 -4.69 -6.28 -12.35
N VAL A 66 -4.39 -5.58 -11.26
CA VAL A 66 -5.42 -4.96 -10.41
C VAL A 66 -6.22 -3.88 -11.13
N THR A 67 -5.74 -3.37 -12.26
CA THR A 67 -6.48 -2.43 -13.10
C THR A 67 -7.59 -3.10 -13.90
N ASP A 68 -7.50 -4.39 -14.17
CA ASP A 68 -8.53 -5.18 -14.83
C ASP A 68 -9.57 -5.69 -13.82
N ARG A 69 -10.74 -5.07 -13.86
CA ARG A 69 -11.84 -5.38 -12.94
C ARG A 69 -12.37 -6.79 -13.11
N SER A 70 -12.44 -7.29 -14.34
CA SER A 70 -12.94 -8.63 -14.64
C SER A 70 -11.96 -9.68 -14.21
N ALA A 71 -10.68 -9.51 -14.48
CA ALA A 71 -9.62 -10.41 -14.03
C ALA A 71 -9.58 -10.50 -12.50
N MET A 72 -9.70 -9.37 -11.79
CA MET A 72 -9.73 -9.36 -10.34
C MET A 72 -10.96 -10.06 -9.76
N ALA A 73 -12.15 -9.87 -10.36
CA ALA A 73 -13.36 -10.57 -9.94
C ALA A 73 -13.24 -12.09 -10.14
N GLU A 74 -12.69 -12.52 -11.28
CA GLU A 74 -12.42 -13.93 -11.57
C GLU A 74 -11.42 -14.54 -10.57
N VAL A 75 -10.32 -13.85 -10.30
CA VAL A 75 -9.31 -14.32 -9.34
C VAL A 75 -9.91 -14.48 -7.94
N VAL A 76 -10.68 -13.51 -7.47
CA VAL A 76 -11.36 -13.62 -6.16
C VAL A 76 -12.32 -14.81 -6.13
N ALA A 77 -13.11 -15.00 -7.19
CA ALA A 77 -14.01 -16.16 -7.29
C ALA A 77 -13.24 -17.50 -7.27
N ARG A 78 -12.10 -17.58 -7.95
CA ARG A 78 -11.22 -18.77 -7.94
C ARG A 78 -10.65 -19.04 -6.56
N VAL A 79 -10.22 -18.02 -5.83
CA VAL A 79 -9.73 -18.17 -4.44
C VAL A 79 -10.82 -18.70 -3.53
N ILE A 80 -12.05 -18.14 -3.64
CA ILE A 80 -13.20 -18.60 -2.85
C ILE A 80 -13.58 -20.03 -3.23
N ALA A 81 -13.63 -20.37 -4.51
CA ALA A 81 -13.95 -21.72 -4.97
C ALA A 81 -12.91 -22.75 -4.50
N HIS A 82 -11.62 -22.38 -4.47
CA HIS A 82 -10.54 -23.27 -4.05
C HIS A 82 -10.53 -23.54 -2.55
N HIS A 83 -10.80 -22.52 -1.72
CA HIS A 83 -10.69 -22.61 -0.26
C HIS A 83 -12.04 -22.68 0.47
N GLY A 84 -13.16 -22.46 -0.22
CA GLY A 84 -14.49 -22.40 0.37
C GLY A 84 -14.78 -21.13 1.18
N ARG A 85 -13.81 -20.21 1.31
CA ARG A 85 -13.90 -18.99 2.11
C ARG A 85 -12.87 -17.94 1.71
N LEU A 86 -13.08 -16.72 2.16
CA LEU A 86 -12.07 -15.66 2.14
C LEU A 86 -12.23 -14.81 3.40
N ASP A 87 -11.19 -14.73 4.21
CA ASP A 87 -11.27 -14.10 5.54
C ASP A 87 -10.60 -12.72 5.57
N VAL A 88 -9.48 -12.58 4.87
CA VAL A 88 -8.73 -11.32 4.88
C VAL A 88 -8.34 -10.93 3.46
N VAL A 89 -8.53 -9.66 3.14
CA VAL A 89 -8.08 -9.07 1.88
C VAL A 89 -7.11 -7.94 2.17
N VAL A 90 -5.93 -8.00 1.54
CA VAL A 90 -4.91 -6.98 1.64
C VAL A 90 -4.69 -6.36 0.27
N ALA A 91 -5.29 -5.20 0.03
CA ALA A 91 -5.07 -4.40 -1.17
C ALA A 91 -3.74 -3.65 -1.03
N ASN A 92 -2.65 -4.32 -1.45
CA ASN A 92 -1.27 -3.87 -1.27
C ASN A 92 -0.61 -3.42 -2.57
N ALA A 93 -1.06 -3.89 -3.73
CA ALA A 93 -0.49 -3.49 -5.02
C ALA A 93 -0.42 -1.97 -5.16
N GLY A 94 0.71 -1.48 -5.66
CA GLY A 94 0.92 -0.06 -5.83
C GLY A 94 2.23 0.26 -6.53
N VAL A 95 2.23 1.40 -7.21
CA VAL A 95 3.38 1.92 -7.96
C VAL A 95 3.61 3.39 -7.63
N THR A 96 4.78 3.88 -7.94
CA THR A 96 5.12 5.31 -7.96
C THR A 96 5.73 5.65 -9.32
N PRO A 97 5.40 6.80 -9.92
CA PRO A 97 6.07 7.25 -11.14
C PRO A 97 7.42 7.89 -10.79
N ALA A 98 8.22 8.19 -11.80
CA ALA A 98 9.33 9.10 -11.65
C ALA A 98 8.84 10.46 -11.12
N PRO A 99 9.63 11.15 -10.27
CA PRO A 99 9.25 12.46 -9.78
C PRO A 99 9.03 13.46 -10.92
N ALA A 100 7.88 14.13 -10.90
CA ALA A 100 7.54 15.19 -11.85
C ALA A 100 6.60 16.22 -11.20
N THR A 101 6.74 17.51 -11.55
CA THR A 101 5.75 18.51 -11.11
C THR A 101 4.46 18.34 -11.89
N ILE A 102 3.34 18.87 -11.38
CA ILE A 102 2.05 18.84 -12.09
C ILE A 102 2.18 19.53 -13.47
N ARG A 103 3.05 20.51 -13.60
CA ARG A 103 3.30 21.23 -14.86
C ARG A 103 3.98 20.37 -15.92
N THR A 104 4.83 19.45 -15.52
CA THR A 104 5.71 18.71 -16.43
C THR A 104 5.45 17.19 -16.47
N MET A 105 4.61 16.65 -15.56
CA MET A 105 4.33 15.21 -15.55
C MET A 105 3.66 14.73 -16.83
N ASP A 106 3.94 13.50 -17.22
CA ASP A 106 3.15 12.80 -18.22
C ASP A 106 1.80 12.38 -17.60
N LEU A 107 0.70 12.79 -18.24
CA LEU A 107 -0.63 12.42 -17.77
C LEU A 107 -0.90 10.92 -17.87
N ALA A 108 -0.27 10.21 -18.78
CA ALA A 108 -0.36 8.74 -18.86
C ALA A 108 0.25 8.08 -17.61
N ASP A 109 1.34 8.62 -17.08
CA ASP A 109 1.91 8.16 -15.80
C ASP A 109 0.98 8.45 -14.63
N TYR A 110 0.33 9.63 -14.61
CA TYR A 110 -0.68 9.96 -13.60
C TYR A 110 -1.84 8.96 -13.65
N ASP A 111 -2.41 8.73 -14.84
CA ASP A 111 -3.54 7.83 -15.04
C ASP A 111 -3.19 6.40 -14.63
N ARG A 112 -1.99 5.92 -14.98
CA ARG A 112 -1.48 4.60 -14.58
C ARG A 112 -1.39 4.47 -13.06
N VAL A 113 -0.88 5.48 -12.37
CA VAL A 113 -0.77 5.47 -10.90
C VAL A 113 -2.15 5.45 -10.26
N VAL A 114 -3.09 6.26 -10.74
CA VAL A 114 -4.48 6.28 -10.26
C VAL A 114 -5.17 4.93 -10.53
N ALA A 115 -5.01 4.38 -11.72
CA ALA A 115 -5.59 3.08 -12.08
C ALA A 115 -5.11 1.96 -11.12
N ILE A 116 -3.81 1.91 -10.80
CA ILE A 116 -3.26 0.87 -9.92
C ILE A 116 -3.56 1.17 -8.44
N ASN A 117 -3.19 2.35 -7.95
CA ASN A 117 -3.17 2.65 -6.52
C ASN A 117 -4.54 2.97 -5.93
N GLN A 118 -5.49 3.42 -6.74
CA GLN A 118 -6.84 3.79 -6.33
C GLN A 118 -7.89 2.84 -6.89
N THR A 119 -8.04 2.73 -8.21
CA THR A 119 -9.04 1.86 -8.84
C THR A 119 -8.72 0.39 -8.54
N GLY A 120 -7.44 0.00 -8.56
CA GLY A 120 -7.00 -1.34 -8.21
C GLY A 120 -7.35 -1.77 -6.79
N VAL A 121 -7.40 -0.83 -5.83
CA VAL A 121 -7.91 -1.11 -4.48
C VAL A 121 -9.39 -1.53 -4.54
N LEU A 122 -10.23 -0.78 -5.26
CA LEU A 122 -11.65 -1.11 -5.40
C LEU A 122 -11.84 -2.43 -6.14
N ASN A 123 -11.10 -2.66 -7.22
CA ASN A 123 -11.16 -3.91 -7.99
C ASN A 123 -10.72 -5.12 -7.15
N THR A 124 -9.81 -4.93 -6.20
CA THR A 124 -9.37 -5.98 -5.27
C THR A 124 -10.43 -6.26 -4.20
N VAL A 125 -10.97 -5.22 -3.58
CA VAL A 125 -11.80 -5.35 -2.38
C VAL A 125 -13.25 -5.69 -2.73
N ARG A 126 -13.85 -4.98 -3.69
CA ARG A 126 -15.29 -5.09 -3.98
C ARG A 126 -15.78 -6.52 -4.27
N PRO A 127 -15.12 -7.33 -5.11
CA PRO A 127 -15.58 -8.70 -5.37
C PRO A 127 -15.41 -9.64 -4.16
N ALA A 128 -14.62 -9.26 -3.16
CA ALA A 128 -14.35 -10.07 -1.97
C ALA A 128 -15.28 -9.74 -0.79
N LEU A 129 -16.05 -8.64 -0.83
CA LEU A 129 -16.76 -8.12 0.34
C LEU A 129 -17.75 -9.13 0.93
N GLU A 130 -18.55 -9.81 0.11
CA GLU A 130 -19.53 -10.78 0.61
C GLU A 130 -18.85 -11.91 1.39
N ALA A 131 -17.78 -12.50 0.84
CA ALA A 131 -17.05 -13.55 1.51
C ALA A 131 -16.37 -13.07 2.81
N VAL A 132 -15.86 -11.84 2.82
CA VAL A 132 -15.29 -11.22 4.03
C VAL A 132 -16.37 -10.95 5.08
N ILE A 133 -17.55 -10.55 4.68
CA ILE A 133 -18.71 -10.35 5.56
C ILE A 133 -19.14 -11.70 6.15
N ASP A 134 -19.33 -12.72 5.34
CA ASP A 134 -19.77 -14.05 5.76
C ASP A 134 -18.78 -14.69 6.76
N SER A 135 -17.48 -14.42 6.58
CA SER A 135 -16.45 -14.93 7.49
C SER A 135 -16.26 -14.06 8.75
N GLY A 136 -16.97 -12.92 8.85
CA GLY A 136 -16.69 -11.88 9.84
C GLY A 136 -15.23 -11.40 9.76
N GLY A 137 -14.72 -11.22 8.57
CA GLY A 137 -13.31 -11.05 8.22
C GLY A 137 -12.76 -9.63 8.38
N HIS A 138 -11.63 -9.35 7.71
CA HIS A 138 -10.93 -8.07 7.79
C HIS A 138 -10.36 -7.62 6.45
N VAL A 139 -10.53 -6.35 6.09
CA VAL A 139 -9.91 -5.73 4.91
C VAL A 139 -8.78 -4.80 5.34
N VAL A 140 -7.63 -4.90 4.68
CA VAL A 140 -6.52 -3.95 4.83
C VAL A 140 -6.26 -3.24 3.52
N VAL A 141 -6.31 -1.91 3.54
CA VAL A 141 -5.89 -1.06 2.43
C VAL A 141 -4.50 -0.50 2.73
N VAL A 142 -3.52 -0.79 1.88
CA VAL A 142 -2.16 -0.27 2.05
C VAL A 142 -2.05 1.11 1.40
N ALA A 143 -2.09 2.14 2.24
CA ALA A 143 -1.83 3.52 1.90
C ALA A 143 -0.35 3.88 2.10
N SER A 144 -0.06 5.12 2.44
CA SER A 144 1.27 5.65 2.73
C SER A 144 1.15 6.88 3.62
N CYS A 145 2.21 7.24 4.34
CA CYS A 145 2.30 8.55 4.98
C CYS A 145 2.27 9.71 3.97
N ALA A 146 2.58 9.43 2.70
CA ALA A 146 2.40 10.35 1.58
C ALA A 146 0.92 10.75 1.34
N ALA A 147 -0.05 9.99 1.88
CA ALA A 147 -1.47 10.34 1.81
C ALA A 147 -1.81 11.64 2.57
N PHE A 148 -0.97 12.03 3.52
CA PHE A 148 -1.22 13.18 4.37
C PHE A 148 -0.02 14.13 4.58
N SER A 149 1.11 13.85 3.94
CA SER A 149 2.29 14.73 3.97
C SER A 149 2.50 15.41 2.61
N PRO A 150 2.85 16.70 2.57
CA PRO A 150 3.18 17.35 1.32
C PRO A 150 4.52 16.86 0.77
N GLY A 151 4.70 16.96 -0.55
CA GLY A 151 5.96 16.60 -1.20
C GLY A 151 6.06 17.18 -2.61
N VAL A 152 7.27 17.41 -3.06
CA VAL A 152 7.57 17.89 -4.40
C VAL A 152 7.70 16.72 -5.37
N GLY A 153 7.12 16.85 -6.56
CA GLY A 153 7.23 15.84 -7.63
C GLY A 153 6.47 14.55 -7.40
N GLY A 154 5.69 14.43 -6.31
CA GLY A 154 4.97 13.21 -5.93
C GLY A 154 3.45 13.28 -6.09
N ALA A 155 2.91 14.26 -6.80
CA ALA A 155 1.47 14.55 -6.82
C ALA A 155 0.61 13.34 -7.22
N ALA A 156 0.97 12.58 -8.26
CA ALA A 156 0.24 11.40 -8.70
C ALA A 156 0.18 10.33 -7.60
N TYR A 157 1.33 10.02 -6.98
CA TYR A 157 1.39 9.04 -5.90
C TYR A 157 0.63 9.49 -4.66
N MET A 158 0.85 10.74 -4.23
CA MET A 158 0.24 11.30 -3.01
C MET A 158 -1.27 11.35 -3.12
N SER A 159 -1.82 11.84 -4.23
CA SER A 159 -3.26 11.90 -4.48
C SER A 159 -3.87 10.50 -4.53
N SER A 160 -3.22 9.54 -5.18
CA SER A 160 -3.71 8.16 -5.23
C SER A 160 -3.71 7.48 -3.85
N LYS A 161 -2.69 7.74 -3.01
CA LYS A 161 -2.64 7.19 -1.64
C LYS A 161 -3.61 7.88 -0.69
N ALA A 162 -3.91 9.17 -0.89
CA ALA A 162 -4.98 9.86 -0.18
C ALA A 162 -6.36 9.27 -0.53
N ALA A 163 -6.59 8.95 -1.82
CA ALA A 163 -7.80 8.26 -2.25
C ALA A 163 -7.91 6.85 -1.65
N ALA A 164 -6.82 6.06 -1.66
CA ALA A 164 -6.77 4.75 -1.01
C ALA A 164 -7.07 4.84 0.50
N GLU A 165 -6.54 5.84 1.20
CA GLU A 165 -6.90 6.13 2.60
C GLU A 165 -8.41 6.30 2.75
N GLN A 166 -9.05 7.14 1.93
CA GLN A 166 -10.49 7.40 2.05
C GLN A 166 -11.32 6.15 1.74
N ILE A 167 -10.93 5.32 0.77
CA ILE A 167 -11.58 4.03 0.50
C ILE A 167 -11.50 3.14 1.75
N GLY A 168 -10.33 2.98 2.36
CA GLY A 168 -10.18 2.16 3.56
C GLY A 168 -10.97 2.68 4.77
N ARG A 169 -11.09 4.02 4.90
CA ARG A 169 -11.90 4.65 5.94
C ARG A 169 -13.40 4.46 5.72
N ALA A 170 -13.87 4.54 4.46
CA ALA A 170 -15.26 4.24 4.11
C ALA A 170 -15.59 2.77 4.44
N LEU A 171 -14.76 1.83 3.99
CA LEU A 171 -14.93 0.41 4.29
C LEU A 171 -14.99 0.10 5.78
N LYS A 172 -14.22 0.80 6.60
CA LYS A 172 -14.27 0.66 8.07
C LYS A 172 -15.65 0.95 8.64
N LEU A 173 -16.35 1.92 8.09
CA LEU A 173 -17.71 2.29 8.53
C LEU A 173 -18.75 1.35 7.91
N GLU A 174 -18.61 1.05 6.62
CA GLU A 174 -19.59 0.26 5.86
C GLU A 174 -19.60 -1.21 6.28
N LEU A 175 -18.48 -1.78 6.69
CA LEU A 175 -18.39 -3.18 7.14
C LEU A 175 -18.83 -3.39 8.60
N ALA A 176 -18.84 -2.36 9.42
CA ALA A 176 -19.18 -2.47 10.85
C ALA A 176 -20.58 -3.05 11.10
N PRO A 177 -21.67 -2.66 10.40
CA PRO A 177 -22.99 -3.25 10.58
C PRO A 177 -23.05 -4.75 10.25
N HIS A 178 -22.11 -5.25 9.46
CA HIS A 178 -22.02 -6.64 9.02
C HIS A 178 -21.08 -7.50 9.87
N GLY A 179 -20.52 -6.95 10.95
CA GLY A 179 -19.59 -7.70 11.83
C GLY A 179 -18.19 -7.92 11.24
N ALA A 180 -17.95 -7.45 10.02
CA ALA A 180 -16.62 -7.41 9.42
C ALA A 180 -15.91 -6.08 9.74
N THR A 181 -14.61 -6.01 9.47
CA THR A 181 -13.81 -4.82 9.80
C THR A 181 -12.90 -4.42 8.66
N ALA A 182 -12.47 -3.15 8.65
CA ALA A 182 -11.41 -2.71 7.75
C ALA A 182 -10.44 -1.77 8.46
N GLY A 183 -9.20 -1.74 7.95
CA GLY A 183 -8.16 -0.85 8.40
C GLY A 183 -7.30 -0.32 7.26
N VAL A 184 -6.62 0.79 7.53
CA VAL A 184 -5.65 1.39 6.62
C VAL A 184 -4.26 1.24 7.20
N ALA A 185 -3.32 0.69 6.41
CA ALA A 185 -1.92 0.61 6.78
C ALA A 185 -1.14 1.75 6.12
N TYR A 186 -0.47 2.55 6.94
CA TYR A 186 0.33 3.69 6.50
C TYR A 186 1.79 3.40 6.74
N PHE A 187 2.58 3.53 5.70
CA PHE A 187 4.02 3.39 5.80
C PHE A 187 4.72 4.69 5.45
N GLY A 188 5.76 5.01 6.23
CA GLY A 188 6.81 5.92 5.81
C GLY A 188 7.67 5.23 4.76
N PHE A 189 8.99 5.46 4.80
CA PHE A 189 9.89 4.79 3.85
C PHE A 189 10.14 3.34 4.24
N VAL A 190 9.98 2.43 3.27
CA VAL A 190 10.20 0.99 3.43
C VAL A 190 11.23 0.54 2.38
N ASP A 191 12.23 -0.24 2.78
CA ASP A 191 13.23 -0.81 1.88
C ASP A 191 12.56 -1.84 0.96
N THR A 192 12.29 -1.41 -0.26
CA THR A 192 11.62 -2.19 -1.30
C THR A 192 12.17 -1.76 -2.66
N PRO A 193 12.03 -2.58 -3.72
CA PRO A 193 12.40 -2.17 -5.07
C PRO A 193 11.73 -0.85 -5.51
N LEU A 194 10.49 -0.61 -5.06
CA LEU A 194 9.77 0.64 -5.30
C LEU A 194 10.50 1.85 -4.70
N ALA A 195 10.95 1.74 -3.46
CA ALA A 195 11.66 2.83 -2.78
C ALA A 195 13.05 3.06 -3.38
N THR A 196 13.77 2.01 -3.75
CA THR A 196 15.07 2.12 -4.42
C THR A 196 14.95 2.90 -5.72
N ALA A 197 14.04 2.50 -6.60
CA ALA A 197 13.83 3.16 -7.89
C ALA A 197 13.44 4.65 -7.75
N THR A 198 12.69 5.01 -6.70
CA THR A 198 12.17 6.38 -6.52
C THR A 198 13.11 7.27 -5.73
N LEU A 199 13.78 6.74 -4.70
CA LEU A 199 14.53 7.54 -3.73
C LEU A 199 16.05 7.44 -3.92
N ASP A 200 16.56 6.29 -4.40
CA ASP A 200 17.99 6.08 -4.51
C ASP A 200 18.49 6.31 -5.93
N ASP A 201 17.75 5.83 -6.91
CA ASP A 201 18.14 5.93 -8.32
C ASP A 201 17.81 7.31 -8.92
N ASP A 202 16.81 8.01 -8.39
CA ASP A 202 16.43 9.37 -8.86
C ASP A 202 17.11 10.48 -8.05
N PRO A 203 17.75 11.47 -8.70
CA PRO A 203 18.40 12.61 -8.01
C PRO A 203 17.43 13.47 -7.20
N THR A 204 16.17 13.63 -7.65
CA THR A 204 15.15 14.39 -6.88
C THR A 204 14.69 13.60 -5.67
N GLY A 205 14.56 12.28 -5.82
CA GLY A 205 14.24 11.38 -4.70
C GLY A 205 15.28 11.47 -3.60
N ARG A 206 16.58 11.48 -3.94
CA ARG A 206 17.66 11.66 -2.96
C ARG A 206 17.56 12.99 -2.22
N ARG A 207 17.36 14.11 -2.95
CA ARG A 207 17.16 15.43 -2.34
C ARG A 207 15.92 15.51 -1.45
N LEU A 208 14.82 14.87 -1.85
CA LEU A 208 13.60 14.78 -1.06
C LEU A 208 13.85 14.03 0.26
N ASN A 209 14.58 12.92 0.20
CA ASN A 209 14.96 12.15 1.38
C ASN A 209 15.83 12.97 2.35
N GLU A 210 16.74 13.81 1.85
CA GLU A 210 17.55 14.73 2.66
C GLU A 210 16.70 15.85 3.30
N LEU A 211 15.75 16.43 2.56
CA LEU A 211 14.85 17.48 3.06
C LEU A 211 13.96 17.02 4.20
N LEU A 212 13.47 15.78 4.16
CA LEU A 212 12.63 15.22 5.22
C LEU A 212 13.39 15.03 6.54
N GLY A 213 14.69 14.84 6.46
CA GLY A 213 15.56 14.75 7.64
C GLY A 213 15.22 13.60 8.58
N TRP A 214 16.16 13.33 9.50
CA TRP A 214 15.94 12.36 10.58
C TRP A 214 14.91 12.92 11.59
N PRO A 215 13.96 12.13 12.13
CA PRO A 215 13.83 10.66 11.99
C PRO A 215 12.86 10.22 10.88
N LEU A 216 12.25 11.11 10.12
CA LEU A 216 11.19 10.76 9.16
C LEU A 216 11.71 10.03 7.93
N ASN A 217 12.93 10.35 7.49
CA ASN A 217 13.57 9.72 6.33
C ASN A 217 14.16 8.33 6.61
N HIS A 218 14.21 7.88 7.86
CA HIS A 218 14.73 6.53 8.18
C HIS A 218 13.79 5.44 7.69
N ARG A 219 14.34 4.48 6.95
CA ARG A 219 13.58 3.35 6.39
C ARG A 219 13.38 2.23 7.40
N ILE A 220 12.33 1.47 7.19
CA ILE A 220 12.10 0.18 7.83
C ILE A 220 12.18 -0.92 6.78
N SER A 221 12.51 -2.15 7.19
CA SER A 221 12.50 -3.29 6.26
C SER A 221 11.07 -3.67 5.83
N ALA A 222 10.97 -4.36 4.69
CA ALA A 222 9.71 -4.95 4.25
C ALA A 222 9.13 -5.92 5.30
N ASP A 223 9.97 -6.66 6.02
CA ASP A 223 9.55 -7.55 7.10
C ASP A 223 8.96 -6.79 8.30
N ALA A 224 9.53 -5.64 8.66
CA ALA A 224 8.97 -4.79 9.72
C ALA A 224 7.61 -4.20 9.33
N ALA A 225 7.46 -3.77 8.06
CA ALA A 225 6.18 -3.33 7.52
C ALA A 225 5.14 -4.47 7.52
N ALA A 226 5.52 -5.65 7.05
CA ALA A 226 4.69 -6.85 7.06
C ALA A 226 4.27 -7.25 8.48
N ALA A 227 5.20 -7.17 9.46
CA ALA A 227 4.89 -7.42 10.86
C ALA A 227 3.80 -6.45 11.38
N SER A 228 3.88 -5.18 11.00
CA SER A 228 2.89 -4.18 11.39
C SER A 228 1.51 -4.48 10.79
N ILE A 229 1.43 -4.93 9.52
CA ILE A 229 0.15 -5.35 8.91
C ILE A 229 -0.39 -6.58 9.63
N ALA A 230 0.43 -7.61 9.86
CA ALA A 230 0.00 -8.83 10.52
C ALA A 230 -0.54 -8.57 11.94
N ASN A 231 0.13 -7.71 12.71
CA ASN A 231 -0.37 -7.26 14.01
C ASN A 231 -1.69 -6.48 13.87
N GLY A 232 -1.79 -5.59 12.86
CA GLY A 232 -3.02 -4.86 12.57
C GLY A 232 -4.18 -5.79 12.24
N ILE A 233 -3.96 -6.87 11.49
CA ILE A 233 -4.95 -7.91 11.21
C ILE A 233 -5.36 -8.60 12.52
N ALA A 234 -4.39 -9.04 13.33
CA ALA A 234 -4.65 -9.72 14.61
C ALA A 234 -5.47 -8.84 15.58
N ASP A 235 -5.22 -7.54 15.61
CA ASP A 235 -5.94 -6.57 16.44
C ASP A 235 -7.22 -6.03 15.78
N ARG A 236 -7.50 -6.39 14.53
CA ARG A 236 -8.55 -5.78 13.69
C ARG A 236 -8.46 -4.25 13.72
N ALA A 237 -7.26 -3.75 13.60
CA ALA A 237 -6.95 -2.33 13.75
C ALA A 237 -7.55 -1.50 12.62
N GLY A 238 -8.27 -0.43 12.96
CA GLY A 238 -8.79 0.52 11.96
C GLY A 238 -7.72 1.40 11.32
N ALA A 239 -6.51 1.43 11.90
CA ALA A 239 -5.33 2.08 11.33
C ALA A 239 -4.06 1.43 11.89
N THR A 240 -3.06 1.25 11.03
CA THR A 240 -1.71 0.79 11.38
C THR A 240 -0.71 1.77 10.79
N ILE A 241 0.21 2.28 11.60
CA ILE A 241 1.22 3.26 11.16
C ILE A 241 2.61 2.73 11.50
N ALA A 242 3.47 2.62 10.51
CA ALA A 242 4.85 2.20 10.71
C ALA A 242 5.83 3.01 9.82
N PRO A 243 6.94 3.43 10.40
CA PRO A 243 7.31 3.34 11.82
C PRO A 243 6.48 4.27 12.71
N ALA A 244 6.37 3.95 13.99
CA ALA A 244 5.52 4.68 14.95
C ALA A 244 5.84 6.19 15.09
N ARG A 245 7.02 6.61 14.65
CA ARG A 245 7.43 8.04 14.62
C ARG A 245 6.55 8.91 13.71
N TRP A 246 5.80 8.31 12.77
CA TRP A 246 4.83 9.01 11.94
C TRP A 246 3.47 9.22 12.63
N LEU A 247 3.24 8.56 13.77
CA LEU A 247 1.97 8.67 14.49
C LEU A 247 1.64 10.09 14.95
N PRO A 248 2.56 10.88 15.54
CA PRO A 248 2.26 12.27 15.90
C PRO A 248 1.90 13.12 14.69
N TYR A 249 2.62 12.96 13.57
CA TYR A 249 2.30 13.66 12.32
C TYR A 249 0.88 13.30 11.85
N SER A 250 0.54 12.02 11.81
CA SER A 250 -0.80 11.55 11.39
C SER A 250 -1.93 12.13 12.26
N LEU A 251 -1.73 12.19 13.58
CA LEU A 251 -2.74 12.70 14.51
C LEU A 251 -2.94 14.21 14.39
N PHE A 252 -1.87 14.96 14.15
CA PHE A 252 -1.89 16.43 14.11
C PHE A 252 -1.76 16.99 12.68
N ARG A 253 -1.89 16.16 11.65
CA ARG A 253 -1.67 16.54 10.25
C ARG A 253 -2.44 17.78 9.80
N GLY A 254 -3.64 18.03 10.32
CA GLY A 254 -4.44 19.21 9.97
C GLY A 254 -3.77 20.51 10.38
N VAL A 255 -3.09 20.55 11.52
CA VAL A 255 -2.34 21.73 11.99
C VAL A 255 -0.93 21.75 11.40
N ILE A 256 -0.26 20.59 11.40
CA ILE A 256 1.11 20.46 10.90
C ILE A 256 1.18 20.85 9.43
N ASN A 257 0.28 20.36 8.58
CA ASN A 257 0.29 20.66 7.15
C ASN A 257 0.17 22.15 6.87
N ALA A 258 -0.70 22.86 7.59
CA ALA A 258 -0.86 24.31 7.41
C ALA A 258 0.45 25.09 7.68
N ALA A 259 1.26 24.62 8.63
CA ALA A 259 2.55 25.21 8.93
C ALA A 259 3.62 24.76 7.92
N VAL A 260 3.70 23.46 7.64
CA VAL A 260 4.68 22.87 6.72
C VAL A 260 4.51 23.41 5.30
N ASP A 261 3.28 23.48 4.79
CA ASP A 261 2.98 24.01 3.44
C ASP A 261 3.48 25.45 3.31
N ARG A 262 3.27 26.28 4.35
CA ARG A 262 3.74 27.68 4.37
C ARG A 262 5.26 27.77 4.38
N VAL A 263 5.94 26.89 5.11
CA VAL A 263 7.41 26.86 5.18
C VAL A 263 7.98 26.38 3.86
N LEU A 264 7.51 25.24 3.34
CA LEU A 264 8.01 24.66 2.08
C LEU A 264 7.77 25.58 0.87
N ALA A 265 6.62 26.26 0.83
CA ALA A 265 6.32 27.23 -0.23
C ALA A 265 7.27 28.45 -0.26
N ARG A 266 8.07 28.67 0.79
CA ARG A 266 9.06 29.76 0.90
C ARG A 266 10.51 29.27 0.94
N ASP A 267 10.73 27.95 1.03
CA ASP A 267 12.09 27.39 1.13
C ASP A 267 12.78 27.45 -0.23
N ARG A 268 13.93 28.14 -0.29
CA ARG A 268 14.73 28.29 -1.52
C ARG A 268 15.21 26.94 -2.07
N ARG A 269 15.54 25.99 -1.22
CA ARG A 269 15.97 24.63 -1.61
C ARG A 269 14.85 23.88 -2.34
N VAL A 270 13.59 24.04 -1.87
CA VAL A 270 12.40 23.51 -2.52
C VAL A 270 12.20 24.17 -3.90
N HIS A 271 12.36 25.48 -3.99
CA HIS A 271 12.24 26.19 -5.26
C HIS A 271 13.32 25.79 -6.28
N GLU A 272 14.56 25.58 -5.83
CA GLU A 272 15.65 25.09 -6.69
C GLU A 272 15.36 23.67 -7.16
N MET A 273 14.94 22.78 -6.26
CA MET A 273 14.58 21.40 -6.60
C MET A 273 13.44 21.32 -7.63
N ILE A 274 12.43 22.20 -7.52
CA ILE A 274 11.33 22.28 -8.50
C ILE A 274 11.88 22.71 -9.87
N ARG A 275 12.68 23.76 -9.94
CA ARG A 275 13.27 24.26 -11.21
C ARG A 275 14.15 23.19 -11.89
N ASP A 276 15.01 22.52 -11.11
CA ASP A 276 15.89 21.47 -11.62
C ASP A 276 15.07 20.28 -12.15
N LEU A 277 13.98 19.92 -11.45
CA LEU A 277 13.09 18.84 -11.86
C LEU A 277 12.40 19.17 -13.19
N GLU A 278 11.87 20.37 -13.32
CA GLU A 278 11.19 20.85 -14.52
C GLU A 278 12.14 20.97 -15.73
N ALA A 279 13.34 21.50 -15.52
CA ALA A 279 14.35 21.61 -16.58
C ALA A 279 14.77 20.23 -17.11
N ARG A 280 14.91 19.21 -16.25
CA ARG A 280 15.22 17.83 -16.68
C ARG A 280 14.10 17.23 -17.54
N GLN A 281 12.85 17.46 -17.14
CA GLN A 281 11.68 16.95 -17.88
C GLN A 281 11.53 17.65 -19.26
N GLU A 282 11.83 18.94 -19.35
CA GLU A 282 11.81 19.68 -20.61
C GLU A 282 12.92 19.23 -21.57
N SER A 283 14.10 18.86 -21.05
CA SER A 283 15.22 18.36 -21.85
C SER A 283 15.04 16.92 -22.35
N ALA A 284 14.11 16.16 -21.77
CA ALA A 284 13.81 14.78 -22.14
C ALA A 284 12.66 14.65 -23.15
N ARG A 285 11.98 15.75 -23.47
CA ARG A 285 10.95 15.86 -24.52
C ARG A 285 11.54 16.22 -25.87
#